data_df66a92c88ea5217f829103891bfddf8
#
_entry.id   df66a92c88ea5217f829103891bfddf8
#
_cell.length_a   1.000
_cell.length_b   1.000
_cell.length_c   1.000
_cell.angle_alpha   90.00
_cell.angle_beta   90.00
_cell.angle_gamma   90.00
#
_symmetry.space_group_name_H-M   'P 1'
#
loop_
_entity.id
_entity.type
_entity.pdbx_description
1 polymer ?
#
loop_
_entity_poly.entity_id
_entity_poly.type
_entity_poly.pdbx_seq_one_letter_code
_entity_poly.pdbx_strand_id
1 'polypeptide(L)'
;ENKGQVVVAVIDTGVQTGYEDLKNSIWTNPGETAGDGVDNDKNGFVDDVHGWNFYSGKGELYQGSEDNHGTHSAGTIAAGKNGVGITGICDPAYVKIMPLKVLGTKDGVGTPENVAKAIRYAEAQGASVCNLSFGTGKFNQELYDTMKNSGMLFVVAAGNGDKEGKGVNLDEKPVYPAAFDLENII
;
A
#
# COMPACT_ATOMS: atom_id res chain seq x y z
N GLU A 1 -5.80 -14.22 -15.53
CA GLU A 1 -4.88 -14.99 -14.68
C GLU A 1 -3.53 -14.28 -14.67
N ASN A 2 -3.13 -13.69 -13.52
CA ASN A 2 -1.81 -13.05 -13.34
C ASN A 2 -0.71 -14.11 -13.14
N LYS A 3 -0.60 -15.07 -14.02
CA LYS A 3 0.41 -16.14 -13.91
C LYS A 3 1.81 -15.55 -14.06
N GLY A 4 2.55 -15.53 -12.96
CA GLY A 4 3.94 -15.10 -12.91
C GLY A 4 4.16 -13.62 -12.55
N GLN A 5 3.11 -12.88 -12.20
CA GLN A 5 3.25 -11.50 -11.69
C GLN A 5 3.20 -11.47 -10.17
N VAL A 6 4.07 -10.65 -9.58
CA VAL A 6 4.06 -10.34 -8.15
C VAL A 6 3.19 -9.09 -7.93
N VAL A 7 2.23 -9.18 -7.02
CA VAL A 7 1.42 -8.03 -6.61
C VAL A 7 1.99 -7.43 -5.33
N VAL A 8 2.34 -6.16 -5.41
CA VAL A 8 2.82 -5.35 -4.28
C VAL A 8 1.71 -4.40 -3.84
N ALA A 9 1.18 -4.60 -2.65
CA ALA A 9 0.24 -3.66 -2.05
C ALA A 9 0.99 -2.43 -1.53
N VAL A 10 0.66 -1.26 -2.05
CA VAL A 10 1.15 0.04 -1.54
C VAL A 10 0.07 0.61 -0.63
N ILE A 11 0.24 0.37 0.67
CA ILE A 11 -0.66 0.83 1.73
C ILE A 11 -0.15 2.19 2.20
N ASP A 12 -0.81 3.28 1.78
CA ASP A 12 -0.25 4.63 1.88
C ASP A 12 -1.36 5.72 1.80
N THR A 13 -1.00 6.93 1.40
CA THR A 13 -1.90 8.07 1.18
C THR A 13 -2.82 7.91 -0.03
N GLY A 14 -2.57 6.92 -0.88
CA GLY A 14 -3.22 6.71 -2.17
C GLY A 14 -2.23 6.76 -3.32
N VAL A 15 -2.68 6.42 -4.53
CA VAL A 15 -1.85 6.40 -5.74
C VAL A 15 -2.65 6.96 -6.90
N GLN A 16 -2.04 7.86 -7.67
CA GLN A 16 -2.60 8.36 -8.93
C GLN A 16 -2.51 7.29 -10.02
N THR A 17 -3.51 6.42 -10.08
CA THR A 17 -3.51 5.23 -10.95
C THR A 17 -3.47 5.55 -12.44
N GLY A 18 -4.01 6.71 -12.83
CA GLY A 18 -3.99 7.20 -14.22
C GLY A 18 -2.72 7.92 -14.62
N TYR A 19 -1.72 8.04 -13.73
CA TYR A 19 -0.45 8.68 -14.06
C TYR A 19 0.31 7.89 -15.13
N GLU A 20 0.83 8.59 -16.15
CA GLU A 20 1.38 7.95 -17.35
C GLU A 20 2.48 6.94 -17.06
N ASP A 21 3.34 7.23 -16.08
CA ASP A 21 4.42 6.34 -15.65
C ASP A 21 3.92 5.08 -14.93
N LEU A 22 2.72 5.12 -14.35
CA LEU A 22 2.18 4.04 -13.50
C LEU A 22 1.09 3.22 -14.16
N LYS A 23 0.40 3.73 -15.17
CA LYS A 23 -0.80 3.10 -15.74
C LYS A 23 -0.63 1.62 -16.14
N ASN A 24 0.57 1.22 -16.55
CA ASN A 24 0.87 -0.16 -16.93
C ASN A 24 1.30 -1.03 -15.73
N SER A 25 1.54 -0.42 -14.57
CA SER A 25 1.98 -1.08 -13.35
C SER A 25 0.85 -1.32 -12.36
N ILE A 26 -0.32 -0.69 -12.58
CA ILE A 26 -1.44 -0.79 -11.67
C ILE A 26 -2.09 -2.18 -11.78
N TRP A 27 -2.33 -2.78 -10.63
CA TRP A 27 -3.10 -4.01 -10.50
C TRP A 27 -4.57 -3.76 -10.86
N THR A 28 -5.20 -4.76 -11.43
CA THR A 28 -6.63 -4.73 -11.71
C THR A 28 -7.27 -5.95 -11.09
N ASN A 29 -8.36 -5.74 -10.35
CA ASN A 29 -9.16 -6.81 -9.78
C ASN A 29 -9.84 -7.60 -10.90
N PRO A 30 -9.49 -8.87 -11.09
CA PRO A 30 -10.08 -9.68 -12.17
C PRO A 30 -11.54 -10.07 -11.89
N GLY A 31 -12.01 -9.89 -10.66
CA GLY A 31 -13.37 -10.18 -10.22
C GLY A 31 -14.34 -9.02 -10.42
N GLU A 32 -13.85 -7.80 -10.75
CA GLU A 32 -14.68 -6.61 -10.85
C GLU A 32 -14.94 -6.14 -12.28
N THR A 33 -16.13 -5.57 -12.49
CA THR A 33 -16.52 -4.87 -13.72
C THR A 33 -16.58 -3.37 -13.44
N ALA A 34 -15.68 -2.62 -14.05
CA ALA A 34 -15.50 -1.20 -13.74
C ALA A 34 -16.76 -0.36 -13.97
N GLY A 35 -17.20 0.35 -12.93
CA GLY A 35 -18.22 1.38 -13.00
C GLY A 35 -19.65 0.89 -13.15
N ASP A 36 -19.94 -0.38 -12.83
CA ASP A 36 -21.31 -0.92 -12.87
C ASP A 36 -22.07 -0.75 -11.54
N GLY A 37 -21.37 -0.31 -10.48
CA GLY A 37 -21.94 -0.08 -9.16
C GLY A 37 -22.28 -1.36 -8.40
N VAL A 38 -21.70 -2.49 -8.79
CA VAL A 38 -21.92 -3.80 -8.18
C VAL A 38 -20.60 -4.33 -7.62
N ASP A 39 -20.65 -4.96 -6.45
CA ASP A 39 -19.58 -5.80 -5.91
C ASP A 39 -19.68 -7.19 -6.60
N ASN A 40 -18.96 -7.33 -7.73
CA ASN A 40 -19.09 -8.51 -8.59
C ASN A 40 -18.42 -9.74 -7.97
N ASP A 41 -17.31 -9.58 -7.25
CA ASP A 41 -16.59 -10.66 -6.59
C ASP A 41 -17.07 -10.94 -5.15
N LYS A 42 -18.01 -10.13 -4.65
CA LYS A 42 -18.66 -10.26 -3.33
C LYS A 42 -17.66 -10.19 -2.17
N ASN A 43 -16.64 -9.35 -2.33
CA ASN A 43 -15.62 -9.11 -1.31
C ASN A 43 -15.99 -8.02 -0.30
N GLY A 44 -17.11 -7.32 -0.52
CA GLY A 44 -17.62 -6.24 0.31
C GLY A 44 -17.22 -4.83 -0.16
N PHE A 45 -16.58 -4.71 -1.32
CA PHE A 45 -16.08 -3.45 -1.89
C PHE A 45 -16.60 -3.27 -3.31
N VAL A 46 -17.49 -2.31 -3.51
CA VAL A 46 -18.11 -2.03 -4.81
C VAL A 46 -17.13 -1.31 -5.71
N ASP A 47 -16.94 -1.78 -6.95
CA ASP A 47 -16.03 -1.18 -7.94
C ASP A 47 -14.58 -1.01 -7.44
N ASP A 48 -14.03 -1.95 -6.69
CA ASP A 48 -12.65 -1.94 -6.22
C ASP A 48 -11.63 -2.37 -7.30
N VAL A 49 -11.82 -1.87 -8.50
CA VAL A 49 -11.14 -2.26 -9.75
C VAL A 49 -9.61 -2.22 -9.64
N HIS A 50 -9.05 -1.26 -8.90
CA HIS A 50 -7.59 -1.09 -8.76
C HIS A 50 -7.11 -1.17 -7.31
N GLY A 51 -8.03 -1.38 -6.36
CA GLY A 51 -7.79 -1.33 -4.93
C GLY A 51 -8.84 -0.52 -4.20
N TRP A 52 -8.60 -0.14 -2.95
CA TRP A 52 -9.62 0.47 -2.11
C TRP A 52 -9.09 1.58 -1.21
N ASN A 53 -9.95 2.56 -0.94
CA ASN A 53 -9.70 3.63 0.02
C ASN A 53 -10.38 3.32 1.36
N PHE A 54 -9.62 2.72 2.28
CA PHE A 54 -10.07 2.38 3.63
C PHE A 54 -10.23 3.60 4.54
N TYR A 55 -9.64 4.73 4.17
CA TYR A 55 -9.79 5.97 4.92
C TYR A 55 -11.19 6.56 4.77
N SER A 56 -11.71 6.57 3.54
CA SER A 56 -13.02 7.15 3.24
C SER A 56 -14.14 6.11 3.03
N GLY A 57 -13.79 4.83 2.85
CA GLY A 57 -14.74 3.77 2.51
C GLY A 57 -15.27 3.86 1.07
N LYS A 58 -14.46 4.32 0.13
CA LYS A 58 -14.81 4.53 -1.29
C LYS A 58 -13.74 4.01 -2.23
N GLY A 59 -14.06 3.84 -3.52
CA GLY A 59 -13.13 3.43 -4.56
C GLY A 59 -12.14 4.51 -5.03
N GLU A 60 -12.27 5.77 -4.58
CA GLU A 60 -11.39 6.87 -4.98
C GLU A 60 -10.00 6.75 -4.32
N LEU A 61 -8.98 6.44 -5.10
CA LEU A 61 -7.63 6.13 -4.65
C LEU A 61 -6.67 7.34 -4.63
N TYR A 62 -7.07 8.47 -5.20
CA TYR A 62 -6.24 9.67 -5.27
C TYR A 62 -7.12 10.92 -5.24
N GLN A 63 -6.83 11.83 -4.33
CA GLN A 63 -7.64 13.04 -4.10
C GLN A 63 -6.87 14.35 -4.34
N GLY A 64 -5.68 14.28 -4.93
CA GLY A 64 -4.85 15.42 -5.28
C GLY A 64 -3.40 15.30 -4.82
N SER A 65 -2.61 16.36 -5.00
CA SER A 65 -1.15 16.37 -4.78
C SER A 65 -0.71 15.99 -3.36
N GLU A 66 -1.58 16.11 -2.39
CA GLU A 66 -1.31 15.69 -1.00
C GLU A 66 -1.23 14.16 -0.86
N ASP A 67 -1.77 13.41 -1.83
CA ASP A 67 -1.65 11.95 -1.92
C ASP A 67 -0.40 11.49 -2.70
N ASN A 68 0.50 12.39 -3.04
CA ASN A 68 1.69 12.07 -3.85
C ASN A 68 2.69 11.13 -3.15
N HIS A 69 2.66 11.00 -1.83
CA HIS A 69 3.57 10.12 -1.09
C HIS A 69 3.42 8.66 -1.57
N GLY A 70 2.20 8.12 -1.62
CA GLY A 70 1.96 6.77 -2.12
C GLY A 70 2.24 6.64 -3.63
N THR A 71 1.93 7.68 -4.43
CA THR A 71 2.28 7.72 -5.85
C THR A 71 3.79 7.65 -6.07
N HIS A 72 4.57 8.37 -5.25
CA HIS A 72 6.03 8.34 -5.29
C HIS A 72 6.57 6.94 -4.93
N SER A 73 6.05 6.33 -3.88
CA SER A 73 6.43 4.96 -3.49
C SER A 73 6.13 3.96 -4.60
N ALA A 74 4.93 4.01 -5.18
CA ALA A 74 4.52 3.17 -6.31
C ALA A 74 5.44 3.36 -7.53
N GLY A 75 5.81 4.61 -7.84
CA GLY A 75 6.72 4.96 -8.93
C GLY A 75 8.11 4.40 -8.71
N THR A 76 8.66 4.52 -7.51
CA THR A 76 9.97 3.95 -7.14
C THR A 76 9.98 2.43 -7.34
N ILE A 77 8.88 1.75 -7.02
CA ILE A 77 8.77 0.30 -7.20
C ILE A 77 8.68 -0.06 -8.68
N ALA A 78 7.73 0.50 -9.44
CA ALA A 78 7.37 -0.03 -10.74
C ALA A 78 6.94 1.02 -11.78
N ALA A 79 7.49 2.23 -11.77
CA ALA A 79 7.28 3.16 -12.88
C ALA A 79 7.83 2.60 -14.19
N GLY A 80 7.14 2.85 -15.29
CA GLY A 80 7.46 2.29 -16.59
C GLY A 80 8.73 2.89 -17.21
N LYS A 81 9.50 2.09 -17.95
CA LYS A 81 10.60 2.60 -18.76
C LYS A 81 10.06 3.14 -20.09
N ASN A 82 9.45 4.31 -20.05
CA ASN A 82 8.72 4.91 -21.18
C ASN A 82 9.27 6.26 -21.67
N GLY A 83 10.38 6.73 -21.07
CA GLY A 83 11.00 8.01 -21.39
C GLY A 83 10.30 9.22 -20.73
N VAL A 84 9.37 8.98 -19.83
CA VAL A 84 8.64 10.00 -19.05
C VAL A 84 8.98 9.79 -17.57
N GLY A 85 9.09 10.89 -16.81
CA GLY A 85 9.26 10.85 -15.35
C GLY A 85 10.47 10.03 -14.90
N ILE A 86 10.24 8.92 -14.20
CA ILE A 86 11.28 8.03 -13.66
C ILE A 86 11.14 6.61 -14.21
N THR A 87 12.17 5.81 -14.02
CA THR A 87 12.09 4.35 -14.22
C THR A 87 12.10 3.67 -12.86
N GLY A 88 11.09 2.87 -12.58
CA GLY A 88 11.01 2.07 -11.35
C GLY A 88 12.06 0.95 -11.32
N ILE A 89 12.27 0.38 -10.14
CA ILE A 89 13.22 -0.72 -9.94
C ILE A 89 12.72 -2.00 -10.62
N CYS A 90 11.41 -2.24 -10.58
CA CYS A 90 10.78 -3.44 -11.13
C CYS A 90 10.11 -3.17 -12.47
N ASP A 91 10.17 -4.17 -13.35
CA ASP A 91 9.48 -4.10 -14.64
C ASP A 91 7.96 -4.32 -14.44
N PRO A 92 7.09 -3.43 -14.96
CA PRO A 92 5.64 -3.59 -14.93
C PRO A 92 5.09 -4.88 -15.55
N ALA A 93 5.88 -5.57 -16.35
CA ALA A 93 5.51 -6.88 -16.88
C ALA A 93 5.45 -7.97 -15.78
N TYR A 94 6.24 -7.82 -14.73
CA TYR A 94 6.37 -8.82 -13.66
C TYR A 94 5.83 -8.34 -12.31
N VAL A 95 5.68 -7.05 -12.09
CA VAL A 95 5.22 -6.47 -10.83
C VAL A 95 4.01 -5.58 -11.07
N LYS A 96 2.98 -5.76 -10.24
CA LYS A 96 1.80 -4.91 -10.23
C LYS A 96 1.62 -4.24 -8.87
N ILE A 97 1.24 -2.99 -8.88
CA ILE A 97 0.96 -2.18 -7.71
C ILE A 97 -0.54 -2.24 -7.40
N MET A 98 -0.88 -2.66 -6.19
CA MET A 98 -2.23 -2.58 -5.64
C MET A 98 -2.32 -1.40 -4.68
N PRO A 99 -2.91 -0.27 -5.08
CA PRO A 99 -3.08 0.89 -4.21
C PRO A 99 -4.11 0.65 -3.12
N LEU A 100 -3.73 0.88 -1.86
CA LEU A 100 -4.63 0.81 -0.71
C LEU A 100 -4.46 2.07 0.13
N LYS A 101 -5.45 2.98 0.06
CA LYS A 101 -5.39 4.25 0.78
C LYS A 101 -5.88 4.06 2.21
N VAL A 102 -4.99 4.30 3.17
CA VAL A 102 -5.29 4.24 4.62
C VAL A 102 -5.03 5.56 5.34
N LEU A 103 -4.26 6.45 4.72
CA LEU A 103 -3.88 7.75 5.28
C LEU A 103 -4.70 8.87 4.64
N GLY A 104 -5.08 9.86 5.46
CA GLY A 104 -5.83 11.03 5.02
C GLY A 104 -5.02 11.92 4.09
N THR A 105 -5.71 12.58 3.15
CA THR A 105 -5.11 13.45 2.15
C THR A 105 -4.44 14.69 2.77
N LYS A 106 -5.07 15.29 3.78
CA LYS A 106 -4.59 16.57 4.35
C LYS A 106 -3.54 16.43 5.45
N ASP A 107 -3.65 15.40 6.27
CA ASP A 107 -2.87 15.22 7.48
C ASP A 107 -1.93 14.02 7.42
N GLY A 108 -2.09 13.15 6.41
CA GLY A 108 -1.33 11.91 6.30
C GLY A 108 -1.56 10.94 7.45
N VAL A 109 -2.65 11.10 8.21
CA VAL A 109 -2.96 10.30 9.39
C VAL A 109 -3.97 9.22 9.04
N GLY A 110 -3.78 8.04 9.59
CA GLY A 110 -4.68 6.89 9.49
C GLY A 110 -4.79 6.15 10.81
N THR A 111 -5.58 5.09 10.82
CA THR A 111 -5.76 4.24 12.00
C THR A 111 -5.15 2.86 11.78
N PRO A 112 -4.61 2.22 12.84
CA PRO A 112 -4.11 0.84 12.75
C PRO A 112 -5.18 -0.15 12.27
N GLU A 113 -6.44 0.08 12.62
CA GLU A 113 -7.58 -0.75 12.22
C GLU A 113 -7.79 -0.70 10.69
N ASN A 114 -7.66 0.48 10.07
CA ASN A 114 -7.75 0.62 8.61
C ASN A 114 -6.54 -0.03 7.93
N VAL A 115 -5.35 0.06 8.51
CA VAL A 115 -4.17 -0.65 8.02
C VAL A 115 -4.36 -2.16 8.08
N ALA A 116 -4.86 -2.69 9.21
CA ALA A 116 -5.15 -4.12 9.35
C ALA A 116 -6.20 -4.62 8.34
N LYS A 117 -7.25 -3.82 8.07
CA LYS A 117 -8.24 -4.12 7.02
C LYS A 117 -7.60 -4.15 5.63
N ALA A 118 -6.74 -3.18 5.32
CA ALA A 118 -6.05 -3.12 4.05
C ALA A 118 -5.10 -4.31 3.85
N ILE A 119 -4.40 -4.76 4.89
CA ILE A 119 -3.55 -5.96 4.86
C ILE A 119 -4.38 -7.21 4.55
N ARG A 120 -5.51 -7.41 5.25
CA ARG A 120 -6.40 -8.55 5.00
C ARG A 120 -6.96 -8.55 3.57
N TYR A 121 -7.34 -7.37 3.08
CA TYR A 121 -7.78 -7.19 1.70
C TYR A 121 -6.67 -7.55 0.71
N ALA A 122 -5.47 -6.99 0.91
CA ALA A 122 -4.32 -7.25 0.03
C ALA A 122 -4.02 -8.73 -0.11
N GLU A 123 -3.99 -9.46 1.01
CA GLU A 123 -3.74 -10.90 1.03
C GLU A 123 -4.87 -11.68 0.33
N ALA A 124 -6.13 -11.35 0.60
CA ALA A 124 -7.29 -11.97 -0.03
C ALA A 124 -7.30 -11.75 -1.56
N GLN A 125 -6.82 -10.61 -2.03
CA GLN A 125 -6.69 -10.25 -3.44
C GLN A 125 -5.34 -10.71 -4.07
N GLY A 126 -4.54 -11.50 -3.35
CA GLY A 126 -3.36 -12.18 -3.89
C GLY A 126 -2.09 -11.34 -3.91
N ALA A 127 -1.98 -10.30 -3.13
CA ALA A 127 -0.71 -9.60 -2.91
C ALA A 127 0.28 -10.53 -2.19
N SER A 128 1.56 -10.42 -2.53
CA SER A 128 2.64 -11.18 -1.91
C SER A 128 3.55 -10.30 -1.04
N VAL A 129 3.56 -9.00 -1.29
CA VAL A 129 4.37 -8.00 -0.59
C VAL A 129 3.51 -6.81 -0.24
N CYS A 130 3.69 -6.27 0.97
CA CYS A 130 3.12 -4.99 1.39
C CYS A 130 4.23 -3.96 1.62
N ASN A 131 4.08 -2.78 1.03
CA ASN A 131 4.90 -1.62 1.35
C ASN A 131 4.17 -0.71 2.33
N LEU A 132 4.78 -0.43 3.49
CA LEU A 132 4.26 0.40 4.56
C LEU A 132 5.26 1.51 4.87
N SER A 133 5.19 2.62 4.11
CA SER A 133 6.12 3.76 4.24
C SER A 133 5.66 4.77 5.30
N PHE A 134 5.17 4.31 6.43
CA PHE A 134 4.73 5.10 7.58
C PHE A 134 4.95 4.34 8.89
N GLY A 135 4.75 5.03 10.01
CA GLY A 135 4.86 4.39 11.32
C GLY A 135 4.26 5.23 12.45
N THR A 136 4.11 4.61 13.61
CA THR A 136 3.62 5.24 14.84
C THR A 136 4.39 4.73 16.05
N GLY A 137 4.52 5.56 17.08
CA GLY A 137 5.11 5.16 18.37
C GLY A 137 4.16 4.33 19.26
N LYS A 138 2.96 4.01 18.80
CA LYS A 138 1.96 3.26 19.58
C LYS A 138 1.82 1.84 19.07
N PHE A 139 2.03 0.87 19.97
CA PHE A 139 1.73 -0.53 19.70
C PHE A 139 0.22 -0.74 19.50
N ASN A 140 -0.15 -1.55 18.50
CA ASN A 140 -1.53 -1.99 18.29
C ASN A 140 -1.57 -3.50 18.11
N GLN A 141 -2.33 -4.19 18.96
CA GLN A 141 -2.40 -5.66 18.99
C GLN A 141 -3.07 -6.23 17.73
N GLU A 142 -4.13 -5.60 17.23
CA GLU A 142 -4.82 -6.09 16.02
C GLU A 142 -3.90 -6.03 14.80
N LEU A 143 -3.15 -4.93 14.65
CA LEU A 143 -2.18 -4.80 13.56
C LEU A 143 -1.06 -5.85 13.69
N TYR A 144 -0.50 -6.02 14.89
CA TYR A 144 0.52 -7.05 15.14
C TYR A 144 0.01 -8.43 14.77
N ASP A 145 -1.18 -8.83 15.26
CA ASP A 145 -1.75 -10.15 14.99
C ASP A 145 -2.08 -10.34 13.50
N THR A 146 -2.55 -9.29 12.83
CA THR A 146 -2.83 -9.32 11.39
C THR A 146 -1.55 -9.57 10.59
N MET A 147 -0.48 -8.85 10.88
CA MET A 147 0.81 -9.04 10.20
C MET A 147 1.44 -10.40 10.51
N LYS A 148 1.40 -10.81 11.78
CA LYS A 148 1.92 -12.11 12.24
C LYS A 148 1.28 -13.30 11.54
N ASN A 149 -0.02 -13.24 11.31
CA ASN A 149 -0.79 -14.33 10.71
C ASN A 149 -0.83 -14.26 9.17
N SER A 150 -0.25 -13.25 8.57
CA SER A 150 -0.20 -13.08 7.11
C SER A 150 0.99 -13.82 6.49
N GLY A 151 0.75 -14.41 5.31
CA GLY A 151 1.80 -15.02 4.49
C GLY A 151 2.59 -14.01 3.63
N MET A 152 2.23 -12.73 3.67
CA MET A 152 2.90 -11.70 2.90
C MET A 152 4.21 -11.23 3.55
N LEU A 153 5.13 -10.73 2.74
CA LEU A 153 6.30 -9.98 3.20
C LEU A 153 5.94 -8.51 3.39
N PHE A 154 6.32 -7.93 4.52
CA PHE A 154 6.13 -6.53 4.84
C PHE A 154 7.43 -5.75 4.75
N VAL A 155 7.48 -4.76 3.87
CA VAL A 155 8.59 -3.80 3.75
C VAL A 155 8.15 -2.53 4.46
N VAL A 156 8.82 -2.20 5.57
CA VAL A 156 8.35 -1.14 6.47
C VAL A 156 9.39 -0.06 6.69
N ALA A 157 8.93 1.18 6.85
CA ALA A 157 9.82 2.29 7.15
C ALA A 157 10.23 2.25 8.64
N ALA A 158 11.54 2.33 8.89
CA ALA A 158 12.09 2.45 10.25
C ALA A 158 11.99 3.86 10.84
N GLY A 159 11.46 4.81 10.08
CA GLY A 159 11.30 6.23 10.46
C GLY A 159 12.35 7.14 9.81
N ASN A 160 12.19 8.44 10.02
CA ASN A 160 13.01 9.48 9.40
C ASN A 160 14.05 10.09 10.38
N GLY A 161 14.27 9.47 11.53
CA GLY A 161 15.13 10.02 12.56
C GLY A 161 14.42 11.04 13.48
N ASP A 162 15.21 11.76 14.25
CA ASP A 162 14.73 12.85 15.11
C ASP A 162 14.57 14.17 14.32
N LYS A 163 14.23 15.25 15.03
CA LYS A 163 14.07 16.59 14.42
C LYS A 163 15.36 17.16 13.81
N GLU A 164 16.51 16.62 14.19
CA GLU A 164 17.84 17.00 13.70
C GLU A 164 18.32 16.05 12.58
N GLY A 165 17.51 15.08 12.17
CA GLY A 165 17.83 14.10 11.15
C GLY A 165 18.79 12.98 11.63
N LYS A 166 19.00 12.83 12.94
CA LYS A 166 19.78 11.73 13.49
C LYS A 166 18.93 10.49 13.60
N GLY A 167 19.50 9.34 13.30
CA GLY A 167 18.85 8.04 13.48
C GLY A 167 18.41 7.84 14.95
N VAL A 168 17.26 7.21 15.11
CA VAL A 168 16.71 6.90 16.43
C VAL A 168 16.89 5.40 16.68
N ASN A 169 17.35 5.02 17.88
CA ASN A 169 17.40 3.63 18.31
C ASN A 169 15.98 3.11 18.56
N LEU A 170 15.53 2.16 17.74
CA LEU A 170 14.17 1.60 17.83
C LEU A 170 13.96 0.71 19.05
N ASP A 171 15.02 0.20 19.68
CA ASP A 171 14.94 -0.54 20.94
C ASP A 171 14.57 0.38 22.12
N GLU A 172 14.91 1.66 22.02
CA GLU A 172 14.60 2.67 23.04
C GLU A 172 13.33 3.48 22.72
N LYS A 173 13.11 3.74 21.43
CA LYS A 173 11.96 4.51 20.92
C LYS A 173 11.34 3.77 19.74
N PRO A 174 10.54 2.74 20.02
CA PRO A 174 9.99 1.91 18.94
C PRO A 174 9.06 2.69 18.01
N VAL A 175 9.17 2.38 16.71
CA VAL A 175 8.24 2.83 15.67
C VAL A 175 7.60 1.58 15.07
N TYR A 176 6.29 1.49 15.17
CA TYR A 176 5.53 0.36 14.63
C TYR A 176 4.95 0.68 13.25
N PRO A 177 4.96 -0.28 12.32
CA PRO A 177 5.21 -1.71 12.52
C PRO A 177 6.69 -2.14 12.51
N ALA A 178 7.66 -1.28 12.23
CA ALA A 178 9.08 -1.67 12.10
C ALA A 178 9.66 -2.34 13.37
N ALA A 179 9.17 -1.97 14.55
CA ALA A 179 9.59 -2.54 15.84
C ALA A 179 8.80 -3.81 16.26
N PHE A 180 7.95 -4.35 15.39
CA PHE A 180 7.34 -5.67 15.65
C PHE A 180 8.40 -6.78 15.47
N ASP A 181 8.51 -7.66 16.43
CA ASP A 181 9.35 -8.87 16.33
C ASP A 181 8.59 -9.94 15.52
N LEU A 182 8.67 -9.85 14.18
CA LEU A 182 8.01 -10.75 13.24
C LEU A 182 8.96 -11.13 12.10
N GLU A 183 8.99 -12.42 11.75
CA GLU A 183 9.89 -12.98 10.72
C GLU A 183 9.58 -12.47 9.29
N ASN A 184 8.38 -11.99 9.04
CA ASN A 184 7.91 -11.50 7.74
C ASN A 184 7.98 -9.98 7.58
N ILE A 185 8.80 -9.29 8.39
CA ILE A 185 9.10 -7.84 8.29
C ILE A 185 10.56 -7.62 7.90
N ILE A 186 10.80 -6.70 6.98
CA ILE A 186 12.12 -6.17 6.62
C ILE A 186 12.09 -4.64 6.55
#